data_be4c4090ef932642ae41633a9d32db75
#
_entry.id   be4c4090ef932642ae41633a9d32db75
#
_cell.length_a   1.000
_cell.length_b   1.000
_cell.length_c   1.000
_cell.angle_alpha   90.00
_cell.angle_beta   90.00
_cell.angle_gamma   90.00
#
_symmetry.space_group_name_H-M   'P 1'
#
loop_
_entity.id
_entity.type
_entity.pdbx_description
1 polymer ?
#
loop_
_entity_poly.entity_id
_entity_poly.type
_entity_poly.pdbx_seq_one_letter_code
_entity_poly.pdbx_strand_id
1 'polypeptide(L)'
;MLNIYISETDLIKVQLKKESTFNLVKVIEHYILKHRPEKYKQGEEYYYGNTDVNNKRRYYLLDGAKVDDFTKVNNKAINNYHKLLVDQKVGYSVGNPIVFNADDDNLTKLLNDLLGEEFDDTITELYLNASNKGVEWLHPYINRKGEFKYVIIPAEEAIPIWDSKRRRELIAFIRFYYIEDIDGNKIKRVEYYTENDVTYFIERGNSFIQEFLYDEYGKMTDIQEGHFRINNKEQGWGKVPFIP
;
A
#
# COMPACT_ATOMS: atom_id res chain seq x y z
N MET A 1 -40.37 6.42 -11.14
CA MET A 1 -39.09 5.72 -11.42
C MET A 1 -38.19 5.88 -10.20
N LEU A 2 -37.95 4.79 -9.47
CA LEU A 2 -36.99 4.79 -8.37
C LEU A 2 -35.58 4.90 -8.99
N ASN A 3 -34.91 6.04 -8.80
CA ASN A 3 -33.48 6.16 -9.07
C ASN A 3 -32.73 5.29 -8.07
N ILE A 4 -32.43 4.05 -8.46
CA ILE A 4 -31.53 3.18 -7.71
C ILE A 4 -30.14 3.73 -7.94
N TYR A 5 -29.62 4.49 -6.99
CA TYR A 5 -28.22 4.86 -6.95
C TYR A 5 -27.39 3.59 -6.70
N ILE A 6 -26.86 3.02 -7.77
CA ILE A 6 -25.86 1.95 -7.68
C ILE A 6 -24.54 2.62 -7.30
N SER A 7 -23.97 2.26 -6.17
CA SER A 7 -22.67 2.78 -5.75
C SER A 7 -21.56 2.25 -6.66
N GLU A 8 -20.44 2.99 -6.74
CA GLU A 8 -19.26 2.57 -7.50
C GLU A 8 -18.78 1.16 -7.10
N THR A 9 -18.81 0.86 -5.80
CA THR A 9 -18.46 -0.47 -5.26
C THR A 9 -19.48 -1.56 -5.58
N ASP A 10 -20.78 -1.22 -5.68
CA ASP A 10 -21.79 -2.19 -6.14
C ASP A 10 -21.59 -2.52 -7.64
N LEU A 11 -21.19 -1.52 -8.46
CA LEU A 11 -20.80 -1.74 -9.85
C LEU A 11 -19.55 -2.65 -9.94
N ILE A 12 -18.55 -2.43 -9.10
CA ILE A 12 -17.37 -3.28 -9.03
C ILE A 12 -17.74 -4.70 -8.64
N LYS A 13 -18.57 -4.89 -7.61
CA LYS A 13 -19.05 -6.21 -7.19
C LYS A 13 -19.81 -6.94 -8.31
N VAL A 14 -20.60 -6.21 -9.09
CA VAL A 14 -21.32 -6.75 -10.25
C VAL A 14 -20.37 -7.08 -11.38
N GLN A 15 -19.34 -6.25 -11.60
CA GLN A 15 -18.34 -6.48 -12.63
C GLN A 15 -17.42 -7.66 -12.29
N LEU A 16 -17.02 -7.81 -11.04
CA LEU A 16 -16.23 -8.94 -10.55
C LEU A 16 -16.97 -10.27 -10.68
N LYS A 17 -18.29 -10.29 -10.45
CA LYS A 17 -19.13 -11.48 -10.64
C LYS A 17 -19.29 -11.89 -12.12
N LYS A 18 -18.99 -11.00 -13.07
CA LYS A 18 -19.10 -11.28 -14.52
C LYS A 18 -17.82 -11.84 -15.15
N GLU A 19 -16.78 -12.12 -14.35
CA GLU A 19 -15.55 -12.82 -14.74
C GLU A 19 -14.87 -12.33 -16.04
N SER A 20 -15.00 -11.06 -16.36
CA SER A 20 -14.35 -10.50 -17.55
C SER A 20 -13.08 -9.75 -17.14
N THR A 21 -11.92 -10.29 -17.51
CA THR A 21 -10.60 -9.67 -17.34
C THR A 21 -10.57 -8.21 -17.83
N PHE A 22 -11.27 -7.93 -18.92
CA PHE A 22 -11.39 -6.60 -19.49
C PHE A 22 -12.05 -5.60 -18.54
N ASN A 23 -13.05 -6.03 -17.78
CA ASN A 23 -13.70 -5.16 -16.79
C ASN A 23 -12.80 -4.89 -15.59
N LEU A 24 -11.98 -5.86 -15.17
CA LEU A 24 -11.06 -5.72 -14.05
C LEU A 24 -9.93 -4.73 -14.39
N VAL A 25 -9.38 -4.80 -15.60
CA VAL A 25 -8.38 -3.83 -16.08
C VAL A 25 -8.90 -2.40 -15.98
N LYS A 26 -10.13 -2.13 -16.41
CA LYS A 26 -10.74 -0.79 -16.30
C LYS A 26 -10.91 -0.34 -14.86
N VAL A 27 -11.25 -1.24 -13.95
CA VAL A 27 -11.35 -0.93 -12.52
C VAL A 27 -9.98 -0.54 -11.98
N ILE A 28 -8.94 -1.31 -12.29
CA ILE A 28 -7.55 -1.04 -11.89
C ILE A 28 -7.10 0.33 -12.41
N GLU A 29 -7.26 0.60 -13.71
CA GLU A 29 -6.90 1.87 -14.35
C GLU A 29 -7.58 3.06 -13.67
N HIS A 30 -8.88 2.94 -13.40
CA HIS A 30 -9.66 3.98 -12.74
C HIS A 30 -9.14 4.31 -11.33
N TYR A 31 -8.85 3.28 -10.52
CA TYR A 31 -8.35 3.48 -9.16
C TYR A 31 -6.91 4.02 -9.14
N ILE A 32 -6.04 3.53 -10.02
CA ILE A 32 -4.67 4.05 -10.16
C ILE A 32 -4.69 5.51 -10.59
N LEU A 33 -5.57 5.90 -11.52
CA LEU A 33 -5.71 7.29 -11.98
C LEU A 33 -6.18 8.24 -10.86
N LYS A 34 -7.02 7.75 -9.95
CA LYS A 34 -7.50 8.53 -8.79
C LYS A 34 -6.52 8.58 -7.62
N HIS A 35 -5.59 7.66 -7.57
CA HIS A 35 -4.62 7.60 -6.48
C HIS A 35 -3.71 8.83 -6.48
N ARG A 36 -3.31 9.27 -5.30
CA ARG A 36 -2.49 10.47 -5.09
C ARG A 36 -1.27 10.17 -4.22
N PRO A 37 -0.27 9.43 -4.76
CA PRO A 37 0.91 9.01 -4.01
C PRO A 37 1.74 10.18 -3.47
N GLU A 38 1.68 11.34 -4.15
CA GLU A 38 2.39 12.55 -3.74
C GLU A 38 2.01 13.06 -2.35
N LYS A 39 0.78 12.78 -1.89
CA LYS A 39 0.32 13.18 -0.55
C LYS A 39 1.02 12.40 0.56
N TYR A 40 1.28 11.12 0.31
CA TYR A 40 2.00 10.26 1.26
C TYR A 40 3.48 10.64 1.30
N LYS A 41 4.10 10.82 0.13
CA LYS A 41 5.51 11.26 0.02
C LYS A 41 5.77 12.60 0.69
N GLN A 42 4.82 13.52 0.65
CA GLN A 42 4.98 14.81 1.32
C GLN A 42 5.19 14.65 2.83
N GLY A 43 4.48 13.75 3.51
CA GLY A 43 4.68 13.48 4.94
C GLY A 43 6.08 12.98 5.25
N GLU A 44 6.60 12.07 4.43
CA GLU A 44 7.95 11.55 4.54
C GLU A 44 9.01 12.64 4.26
N GLU A 45 8.83 13.45 3.23
CA GLU A 45 9.70 14.61 2.93
C GLU A 45 9.79 15.57 4.09
N TYR A 46 8.66 15.89 4.75
CA TYR A 46 8.64 16.74 5.93
C TYR A 46 9.38 16.09 7.10
N TYR A 47 9.30 14.78 7.27
CA TYR A 47 10.06 14.06 8.29
C TYR A 47 11.57 14.20 8.09
N TYR A 48 12.05 14.19 6.84
CA TYR A 48 13.46 14.43 6.51
C TYR A 48 13.84 15.91 6.43
N GLY A 49 12.94 16.83 6.77
CA GLY A 49 13.21 18.27 6.78
C GLY A 49 13.06 18.97 5.43
N ASN A 50 12.59 18.28 4.41
CA ASN A 50 12.30 18.85 3.09
C ASN A 50 10.94 19.57 3.12
N THR A 51 10.89 20.70 3.79
CA THR A 51 9.67 21.49 3.97
C THR A 51 9.50 22.55 2.88
N ASP A 52 8.29 23.07 2.72
CA ASP A 52 7.98 24.14 1.76
C ASP A 52 8.83 25.40 1.97
N VAL A 53 9.33 25.60 3.21
CA VAL A 53 10.21 26.73 3.53
C VAL A 53 11.50 26.68 2.72
N ASN A 54 12.02 25.46 2.41
CA ASN A 54 13.24 25.29 1.61
C ASN A 54 13.11 25.92 0.23
N ASN A 55 11.92 25.81 -0.36
CA ASN A 55 11.64 26.24 -1.71
C ASN A 55 11.01 27.63 -1.78
N LYS A 56 10.71 28.26 -0.60
CA LYS A 56 10.10 29.58 -0.55
C LYS A 56 11.06 30.65 -1.03
N ARG A 57 10.72 31.31 -2.11
CA ARG A 57 11.49 32.43 -2.66
C ARG A 57 10.89 33.77 -2.28
N ARG A 58 11.73 34.81 -2.15
CA ARG A 58 11.25 36.20 -2.10
C ARG A 58 10.97 36.67 -3.51
N TYR A 59 9.91 37.41 -3.66
CA TYR A 59 9.55 38.02 -4.93
C TYR A 59 9.03 39.44 -4.71
N TYR A 60 9.11 40.26 -5.74
CA TYR A 60 8.41 41.54 -5.85
C TYR A 60 7.47 41.48 -7.07
N LEU A 61 6.50 42.37 -7.11
CA LEU A 61 5.58 42.47 -8.25
C LEU A 61 6.11 43.55 -9.20
N LEU A 62 6.33 43.16 -10.45
CA LEU A 62 6.63 44.07 -11.54
C LEU A 62 5.53 43.88 -12.59
N ASP A 63 4.77 44.94 -12.87
CA ASP A 63 3.65 44.92 -13.78
C ASP A 63 2.63 43.81 -13.57
N GLY A 64 2.40 43.45 -12.28
CA GLY A 64 1.52 42.36 -11.87
C GLY A 64 2.13 40.95 -11.94
N ALA A 65 3.34 40.78 -12.49
CA ALA A 65 4.06 39.51 -12.51
C ALA A 65 4.97 39.36 -11.28
N LYS A 66 5.10 38.13 -10.77
CA LYS A 66 6.04 37.80 -9.69
C LYS A 66 7.44 37.64 -10.25
N VAL A 67 8.38 38.47 -9.79
CA VAL A 67 9.80 38.39 -10.14
C VAL A 67 10.61 38.06 -8.90
N ASP A 68 11.50 37.06 -8.97
CA ASP A 68 12.36 36.67 -7.83
C ASP A 68 13.26 37.84 -7.40
N ASP A 69 13.26 38.15 -6.11
CA ASP A 69 14.10 39.20 -5.51
C ASP A 69 15.40 38.59 -4.99
N PHE A 70 16.45 38.68 -5.78
CA PHE A 70 17.81 38.24 -5.39
C PHE A 70 18.61 39.32 -4.64
N THR A 71 18.05 40.51 -4.49
CA THR A 71 18.75 41.65 -3.83
C THR A 71 18.58 41.61 -2.31
N LYS A 72 17.58 40.92 -1.81
CA LYS A 72 17.29 40.79 -0.39
C LYS A 72 17.68 39.42 0.17
N VAL A 73 18.22 39.43 1.38
CA VAL A 73 18.56 38.20 2.11
C VAL A 73 17.32 37.36 2.30
N ASN A 74 17.39 36.08 1.93
CA ASN A 74 16.33 35.09 2.10
C ASN A 74 16.80 33.98 3.07
N ASN A 75 16.96 34.34 4.35
CA ASN A 75 17.30 33.36 5.37
C ASN A 75 16.14 32.41 5.62
N LYS A 76 16.44 31.12 5.62
CA LYS A 76 15.49 30.06 5.88
C LYS A 76 15.93 29.30 7.11
N ALA A 77 15.14 29.37 8.18
CA ALA A 77 15.36 28.57 9.38
C ALA A 77 14.42 27.36 9.30
N ILE A 78 14.99 26.17 9.24
CA ILE A 78 14.25 24.91 9.19
C ILE A 78 14.31 24.31 10.59
N ASN A 79 13.15 24.33 11.25
CA ASN A 79 12.95 23.62 12.51
C ASN A 79 12.07 22.41 12.21
N ASN A 80 12.65 21.21 12.27
CA ASN A 80 11.92 19.99 11.93
C ASN A 80 11.05 19.51 13.11
N TYR A 81 10.02 20.32 13.44
CA TYR A 81 9.04 19.96 14.48
C TYR A 81 8.20 18.75 14.09
N HIS A 82 8.00 18.50 12.78
CA HIS A 82 7.28 17.32 12.31
C HIS A 82 7.99 16.05 12.78
N LYS A 83 9.30 15.94 12.50
CA LYS A 83 10.10 14.81 12.95
C LYS A 83 10.07 14.66 14.47
N LEU A 84 10.26 15.75 15.20
CA LEU A 84 10.23 15.72 16.66
C LEU A 84 8.93 15.14 17.21
N LEU A 85 7.78 15.59 16.69
CA LEU A 85 6.46 15.13 17.14
C LEU A 85 6.20 13.68 16.76
N VAL A 86 6.62 13.28 15.55
CA VAL A 86 6.50 11.87 15.10
C VAL A 86 7.37 10.96 15.96
N ASP A 87 8.64 11.31 16.19
CA ASP A 87 9.56 10.52 17.02
C ASP A 87 9.04 10.37 18.46
N GLN A 88 8.50 11.46 19.05
CA GLN A 88 7.87 11.39 20.37
C GLN A 88 6.64 10.47 20.38
N LYS A 89 5.79 10.57 19.36
CA LYS A 89 4.59 9.72 19.24
C LYS A 89 4.98 8.25 19.12
N VAL A 90 5.95 7.93 18.28
CA VAL A 90 6.47 6.56 18.07
C VAL A 90 7.07 6.03 19.37
N GLY A 91 7.98 6.77 20.00
CA GLY A 91 8.62 6.36 21.25
C GLY A 91 7.63 6.13 22.40
N TYR A 92 6.55 6.92 22.45
CA TYR A 92 5.51 6.75 23.45
C TYR A 92 4.61 5.52 23.18
N SER A 93 4.28 5.25 21.93
CA SER A 93 3.29 4.23 21.56
C SER A 93 3.88 2.84 21.39
N VAL A 94 5.08 2.75 20.79
CA VAL A 94 5.72 1.47 20.43
C VAL A 94 7.18 1.38 20.90
N GLY A 95 7.60 2.26 21.81
CA GLY A 95 8.96 2.26 22.36
C GLY A 95 9.26 1.12 23.36
N ASN A 96 8.26 0.34 23.73
CA ASN A 96 8.42 -0.88 24.52
C ASN A 96 7.98 -2.09 23.69
N PRO A 97 8.63 -3.25 23.85
CA PRO A 97 8.25 -4.48 23.17
C PRO A 97 6.79 -4.87 23.42
N ILE A 98 6.15 -5.43 22.40
CA ILE A 98 4.78 -5.92 22.48
C ILE A 98 4.78 -7.24 23.24
N VAL A 99 4.01 -7.33 24.31
CA VAL A 99 3.89 -8.52 25.11
C VAL A 99 2.54 -9.19 24.89
N PHE A 100 2.55 -10.42 24.43
CA PHE A 100 1.36 -11.25 24.28
C PHE A 100 1.14 -12.04 25.57
N ASN A 101 0.01 -11.84 26.22
CA ASN A 101 -0.42 -12.60 27.39
C ASN A 101 -1.68 -13.40 27.04
N ALA A 102 -1.60 -14.71 27.12
CA ALA A 102 -2.74 -15.61 27.00
C ALA A 102 -2.84 -16.48 28.26
N ASP A 103 -4.04 -17.00 28.54
CA ASP A 103 -4.26 -17.94 29.63
C ASP A 103 -3.55 -19.28 29.41
N ASP A 104 -3.10 -19.56 28.20
CA ASP A 104 -2.33 -20.73 27.79
C ASP A 104 -0.89 -20.32 27.39
N ASP A 105 0.07 -20.80 28.18
CA ASP A 105 1.51 -20.56 27.94
C ASP A 105 1.97 -21.10 26.56
N ASN A 106 1.36 -22.19 26.08
CA ASN A 106 1.67 -22.74 24.76
C ASN A 106 1.25 -21.78 23.64
N LEU A 107 0.09 -21.12 23.79
CA LEU A 107 -0.38 -20.13 22.82
C LEU A 107 0.53 -18.91 22.80
N THR A 108 0.94 -18.42 23.97
CA THR A 108 1.89 -17.30 24.09
C THR A 108 3.21 -17.63 23.38
N LYS A 109 3.76 -18.82 23.64
CA LYS A 109 4.99 -19.27 22.98
C LYS A 109 4.82 -19.38 21.47
N LEU A 110 3.71 -20.00 21.01
CA LEU A 110 3.43 -20.14 19.57
C LEU A 110 3.32 -18.79 18.87
N LEU A 111 2.69 -17.79 19.48
CA LEU A 111 2.60 -16.43 18.93
C LEU A 111 3.98 -15.78 18.81
N ASN A 112 4.81 -15.88 19.83
CA ASN A 112 6.17 -15.33 19.80
C ASN A 112 7.02 -16.02 18.73
N ASP A 113 6.95 -17.35 18.63
CA ASP A 113 7.68 -18.13 17.62
C ASP A 113 7.18 -17.79 16.20
N LEU A 114 5.87 -17.56 16.02
CA LEU A 114 5.26 -17.23 14.73
C LEU A 114 5.61 -15.82 14.24
N LEU A 115 5.60 -14.84 15.15
CA LEU A 115 5.86 -13.44 14.81
C LEU A 115 7.38 -13.18 14.67
N GLY A 116 8.21 -13.88 15.44
CA GLY A 116 9.65 -13.78 15.37
C GLY A 116 10.21 -12.54 16.07
N GLU A 117 11.55 -12.47 16.14
CA GLU A 117 12.26 -11.41 16.85
C GLU A 117 12.15 -10.02 16.16
N GLU A 118 11.91 -9.99 14.85
CA GLU A 118 11.84 -8.74 14.04
C GLU A 118 10.46 -8.07 14.12
N PHE A 119 9.50 -8.65 14.87
CA PHE A 119 8.13 -8.14 14.91
C PHE A 119 8.04 -6.74 15.49
N ASP A 120 8.70 -6.48 16.60
CA ASP A 120 8.69 -5.17 17.27
C ASP A 120 9.29 -4.08 16.40
N ASP A 121 10.40 -4.39 15.69
CA ASP A 121 11.03 -3.45 14.75
C ASP A 121 10.10 -3.16 13.57
N THR A 122 9.45 -4.19 13.02
CA THR A 122 8.47 -4.02 11.94
C THR A 122 7.28 -3.17 12.36
N ILE A 123 6.73 -3.40 13.56
CA ILE A 123 5.62 -2.58 14.07
C ILE A 123 6.05 -1.14 14.34
N THR A 124 7.27 -0.95 14.83
CA THR A 124 7.83 0.39 15.03
C THR A 124 7.97 1.13 13.70
N GLU A 125 8.48 0.49 12.66
CA GLU A 125 8.57 1.05 11.31
C GLU A 125 7.18 1.33 10.72
N LEU A 126 6.25 0.38 10.82
CA LEU A 126 4.86 0.54 10.37
C LEU A 126 4.21 1.76 11.02
N TYR A 127 4.36 1.90 12.35
CA TYR A 127 3.78 3.00 13.10
C TYR A 127 4.44 4.36 12.78
N LEU A 128 5.76 4.37 12.55
CA LEU A 128 6.50 5.54 12.11
C LEU A 128 5.98 6.01 10.74
N ASN A 129 5.90 5.10 9.78
CA ASN A 129 5.43 5.38 8.42
C ASN A 129 3.96 5.83 8.43
N ALA A 130 3.09 5.15 9.16
CA ALA A 130 1.69 5.54 9.32
C ALA A 130 1.55 6.92 9.98
N SER A 131 2.43 7.27 10.93
CA SER A 131 2.42 8.58 11.57
C SER A 131 2.84 9.71 10.61
N ASN A 132 3.72 9.43 9.66
CA ASN A 132 4.14 10.37 8.63
C ASN A 132 3.12 10.53 7.50
N LYS A 133 2.53 9.41 7.06
CA LYS A 133 1.73 9.33 5.83
C LYS A 133 0.22 9.34 6.11
N GLY A 134 -0.18 9.09 7.36
CA GLY A 134 -1.57 8.96 7.78
C GLY A 134 -2.11 7.53 7.72
N VAL A 135 -1.49 6.65 6.94
CA VAL A 135 -1.75 5.21 6.86
C VAL A 135 -0.50 4.51 6.34
N GLU A 136 -0.28 3.30 6.77
CA GLU A 136 0.65 2.32 6.20
C GLU A 136 0.00 0.94 6.29
N TRP A 137 0.49 -0.04 5.53
CA TRP A 137 -0.18 -1.33 5.41
C TRP A 137 0.74 -2.48 5.78
N LEU A 138 0.25 -3.40 6.61
CA LEU A 138 0.90 -4.66 6.89
C LEU A 138 0.22 -5.76 6.05
N HIS A 139 1.01 -6.52 5.30
CA HIS A 139 0.55 -7.65 4.50
C HIS A 139 1.10 -8.96 5.08
N PRO A 140 0.27 -9.78 5.76
CA PRO A 140 0.64 -11.14 6.15
C PRO A 140 0.53 -12.08 4.95
N TYR A 141 1.52 -12.96 4.79
CA TYR A 141 1.53 -13.95 3.73
C TYR A 141 2.20 -15.25 4.20
N ILE A 142 2.00 -16.32 3.47
CA ILE A 142 2.71 -17.59 3.66
C ILE A 142 3.67 -17.75 2.49
N ASN A 143 4.97 -17.90 2.80
CA ASN A 143 5.98 -18.07 1.76
C ASN A 143 5.94 -19.48 1.14
N ARG A 144 6.76 -19.72 0.10
CA ARG A 144 6.83 -21.01 -0.59
C ARG A 144 7.27 -22.18 0.30
N LYS A 145 7.89 -21.90 1.46
CA LYS A 145 8.29 -22.91 2.46
C LYS A 145 7.17 -23.23 3.46
N GLY A 146 6.02 -22.56 3.37
CA GLY A 146 4.92 -22.71 4.30
C GLY A 146 5.10 -21.91 5.61
N GLU A 147 6.04 -20.96 5.66
CA GLU A 147 6.28 -20.13 6.82
C GLU A 147 5.40 -18.88 6.77
N PHE A 148 4.80 -18.51 7.90
CA PHE A 148 4.11 -17.23 8.05
C PHE A 148 5.13 -16.08 8.02
N LYS A 149 4.83 -15.07 7.23
CA LYS A 149 5.64 -13.85 7.09
C LYS A 149 4.71 -12.64 6.97
N TYR A 150 5.28 -11.47 7.17
CA TYR A 150 4.60 -10.21 6.98
C TYR A 150 5.55 -9.19 6.36
N VAL A 151 5.00 -8.24 5.64
CA VAL A 151 5.77 -7.17 4.98
C VAL A 151 4.99 -5.87 5.02
N ILE A 152 5.69 -4.76 5.18
CA ILE A 152 5.10 -3.42 5.08
C ILE A 152 4.92 -3.08 3.61
N ILE A 153 3.70 -2.67 3.26
CA ILE A 153 3.39 -2.16 1.93
C ILE A 153 3.22 -0.65 2.03
N PRO A 154 4.06 0.12 1.30
CA PRO A 154 3.99 1.58 1.33
C PRO A 154 2.63 2.11 0.90
N ALA A 155 2.11 3.11 1.61
CA ALA A 155 0.82 3.73 1.28
C ALA A 155 0.78 4.28 -0.15
N GLU A 156 1.94 4.66 -0.71
CA GLU A 156 2.10 5.12 -2.09
C GLU A 156 1.76 4.04 -3.12
N GLU A 157 1.97 2.77 -2.77
CA GLU A 157 1.73 1.60 -3.62
C GLU A 157 0.37 0.95 -3.36
N ALA A 158 -0.37 1.46 -2.37
CA ALA A 158 -1.54 0.81 -1.79
C ALA A 158 -2.84 1.54 -2.13
N ILE A 159 -3.81 0.84 -2.70
CA ILE A 159 -5.13 1.37 -3.00
C ILE A 159 -6.18 0.43 -2.41
N PRO A 160 -6.73 0.75 -1.22
CA PRO A 160 -7.78 -0.04 -0.61
C PRO A 160 -9.13 0.24 -1.28
N ILE A 161 -9.91 -0.81 -1.51
CA ILE A 161 -11.29 -0.73 -2.01
C ILE A 161 -12.23 -1.16 -0.91
N TRP A 162 -12.93 -0.19 -0.33
CA TRP A 162 -13.83 -0.38 0.79
C TRP A 162 -15.27 -0.61 0.32
N ASP A 163 -16.02 -1.40 1.10
CA ASP A 163 -17.46 -1.51 0.88
C ASP A 163 -18.14 -0.14 1.05
N SER A 164 -18.99 0.22 0.08
CA SER A 164 -19.68 1.53 0.07
C SER A 164 -20.66 1.70 1.23
N LYS A 165 -21.26 0.61 1.70
CA LYS A 165 -22.25 0.61 2.79
C LYS A 165 -21.57 0.42 4.15
N ARG A 166 -20.50 -0.36 4.17
CA ARG A 166 -19.74 -0.71 5.37
C ARG A 166 -18.27 -0.31 5.18
N ARG A 167 -17.99 0.99 5.24
CA ARG A 167 -16.66 1.56 4.98
C ARG A 167 -15.49 0.96 5.79
N ARG A 168 -15.77 0.02 6.69
CA ARG A 168 -14.77 -0.72 7.47
C ARG A 168 -14.46 -2.10 6.90
N GLU A 169 -15.15 -2.52 5.86
CA GLU A 169 -14.96 -3.80 5.22
C GLU A 169 -14.17 -3.61 3.92
N LEU A 170 -12.97 -4.17 3.89
CA LEU A 170 -12.09 -4.15 2.72
C LEU A 170 -12.55 -5.27 1.77
N ILE A 171 -13.02 -4.90 0.58
CA ILE A 171 -13.54 -5.86 -0.40
C ILE A 171 -12.53 -6.26 -1.46
N ALA A 172 -11.54 -5.41 -1.73
CA ALA A 172 -10.40 -5.68 -2.59
C ALA A 172 -9.25 -4.73 -2.25
N PHE A 173 -8.08 -5.06 -2.73
CA PHE A 173 -6.88 -4.24 -2.56
C PHE A 173 -6.05 -4.26 -3.83
N ILE A 174 -5.60 -3.10 -4.29
CA ILE A 174 -4.68 -2.97 -5.41
C ILE A 174 -3.34 -2.53 -4.85
N ARG A 175 -2.30 -3.32 -5.12
CA ARG A 175 -0.92 -2.94 -4.94
C ARG A 175 -0.29 -2.70 -6.30
N PHE A 176 0.45 -1.63 -6.47
CA PHE A 176 1.20 -1.38 -7.70
C PHE A 176 2.61 -0.89 -7.37
N TYR A 177 3.57 -1.37 -8.13
CA TYR A 177 4.98 -1.01 -7.98
C TYR A 177 5.69 -1.11 -9.33
N TYR A 178 6.94 -0.64 -9.37
CA TYR A 178 7.74 -0.71 -10.58
C TYR A 178 8.78 -1.80 -10.44
N ILE A 179 8.91 -2.62 -11.48
CA ILE A 179 10.00 -3.56 -11.69
C ILE A 179 10.87 -3.06 -12.84
N GLU A 180 12.13 -3.41 -12.84
CA GLU A 180 13.03 -3.12 -13.95
C GLU A 180 13.21 -4.37 -14.81
N ASP A 181 13.10 -4.21 -16.13
CA ASP A 181 13.45 -5.27 -17.08
C ASP A 181 14.96 -5.37 -17.29
N ILE A 182 15.40 -6.33 -18.13
CA ILE A 182 16.82 -6.57 -18.41
C ILE A 182 17.48 -5.34 -19.04
N ASP A 183 16.72 -4.52 -19.74
CA ASP A 183 17.18 -3.31 -20.43
C ASP A 183 17.13 -2.06 -19.52
N GLY A 184 16.71 -2.20 -18.25
CA GLY A 184 16.60 -1.12 -17.28
C GLY A 184 15.33 -0.28 -17.44
N ASN A 185 14.34 -0.71 -18.26
CA ASN A 185 13.08 -0.01 -18.38
C ASN A 185 12.19 -0.32 -17.18
N LYS A 186 11.57 0.72 -16.62
CA LYS A 186 10.61 0.57 -15.52
C LYS A 186 9.25 0.17 -16.06
N ILE A 187 8.78 -0.97 -15.60
CA ILE A 187 7.48 -1.54 -15.96
C ILE A 187 6.63 -1.56 -14.70
N LYS A 188 5.41 -1.04 -14.77
CA LYS A 188 4.48 -1.07 -13.65
C LYS A 188 3.83 -2.45 -13.56
N ARG A 189 3.93 -3.07 -12.38
CA ARG A 189 3.24 -4.29 -12.02
C ARG A 189 2.11 -3.97 -11.07
N VAL A 190 1.00 -4.67 -11.20
CA VAL A 190 -0.19 -4.50 -10.37
C VAL A 190 -0.63 -5.86 -9.84
N GLU A 191 -0.91 -5.91 -8.56
CA GLU A 191 -1.47 -7.05 -7.85
C GLU A 191 -2.88 -6.65 -7.37
N TYR A 192 -3.87 -7.45 -7.76
CA TYR A 192 -5.25 -7.24 -7.35
C TYR A 192 -5.67 -8.37 -6.42
N TYR A 193 -5.87 -8.04 -5.15
CA TYR A 193 -6.24 -8.97 -4.10
C TYR A 193 -7.74 -8.93 -3.83
N THR A 194 -8.35 -10.11 -3.70
CA THR A 194 -9.70 -10.32 -3.21
C THR A 194 -9.66 -11.00 -1.83
N GLU A 195 -10.77 -11.52 -1.36
CA GLU A 195 -10.82 -12.30 -0.11
C GLU A 195 -10.13 -13.67 -0.21
N ASN A 196 -9.99 -14.22 -1.42
CA ASN A 196 -9.51 -15.59 -1.62
C ASN A 196 -8.32 -15.73 -2.56
N ASP A 197 -8.09 -14.75 -3.44
CA ASP A 197 -7.12 -14.86 -4.52
C ASP A 197 -6.40 -13.54 -4.82
N VAL A 198 -5.35 -13.65 -5.62
CA VAL A 198 -4.60 -12.53 -6.19
C VAL A 198 -4.48 -12.71 -7.70
N THR A 199 -4.63 -11.63 -8.44
CA THR A 199 -4.45 -11.56 -9.89
C THR A 199 -3.36 -10.56 -10.21
N TYR A 200 -2.42 -10.94 -11.06
CA TYR A 200 -1.29 -10.11 -11.45
C TYR A 200 -1.50 -9.47 -12.80
N PHE A 201 -1.08 -8.21 -12.92
CA PHE A 201 -1.13 -7.46 -14.17
C PHE A 201 0.21 -6.76 -14.41
N ILE A 202 0.56 -6.57 -15.66
CA ILE A 202 1.74 -5.85 -16.09
C ILE A 202 1.35 -4.76 -17.10
N GLU A 203 1.97 -3.60 -16.98
CA GLU A 203 1.74 -2.48 -17.91
C GLU A 203 2.35 -2.80 -19.27
N ARG A 204 1.53 -2.67 -20.31
CA ARG A 204 1.99 -2.71 -21.71
C ARG A 204 1.35 -1.59 -22.52
N GLY A 205 2.20 -0.68 -22.98
CA GLY A 205 1.73 0.54 -23.65
C GLY A 205 0.89 1.40 -22.68
N ASN A 206 -0.35 1.68 -23.05
CA ASN A 206 -1.24 2.54 -22.28
C ASN A 206 -2.28 1.75 -21.43
N SER A 207 -2.13 0.45 -21.29
CA SER A 207 -3.08 -0.41 -20.57
C SER A 207 -2.37 -1.53 -19.80
N PHE A 208 -3.12 -2.26 -19.00
CA PHE A 208 -2.64 -3.43 -18.28
C PHE A 208 -3.08 -4.70 -18.96
N ILE A 209 -2.18 -5.68 -19.02
CA ILE A 209 -2.50 -7.04 -19.42
C ILE A 209 -2.31 -7.95 -18.23
N GLN A 210 -3.16 -8.98 -18.13
CA GLN A 210 -3.01 -9.98 -17.09
C GLN A 210 -1.72 -10.78 -17.31
N GLU A 211 -0.95 -10.95 -16.24
CA GLU A 211 0.28 -11.72 -16.25
C GLU A 211 -0.08 -13.20 -16.10
N PHE A 212 0.48 -14.04 -16.97
CA PHE A 212 0.34 -15.49 -16.86
C PHE A 212 1.42 -16.02 -15.91
N LEU A 213 1.00 -16.84 -14.98
CA LEU A 213 1.92 -17.56 -14.11
C LEU A 213 2.36 -18.84 -14.81
N TYR A 214 3.62 -19.19 -14.64
CA TYR A 214 4.20 -20.42 -15.17
C TYR A 214 4.69 -21.29 -14.02
N ASP A 215 4.44 -22.58 -14.09
CA ASP A 215 5.01 -23.55 -13.15
C ASP A 215 6.52 -23.75 -13.41
N GLU A 216 7.16 -24.57 -12.57
CA GLU A 216 8.60 -24.89 -12.69
C GLU A 216 8.98 -25.59 -13.99
N TYR A 217 8.01 -26.14 -14.72
CA TYR A 217 8.20 -26.79 -16.02
C TYR A 217 7.87 -25.87 -17.20
N GLY A 218 7.57 -24.59 -16.94
CA GLY A 218 7.20 -23.61 -17.97
C GLY A 218 5.81 -23.80 -18.56
N LYS A 219 4.93 -24.57 -17.90
CA LYS A 219 3.53 -24.71 -18.27
C LYS A 219 2.74 -23.56 -17.67
N MET A 220 1.90 -22.93 -18.47
CA MET A 220 0.99 -21.87 -18.03
C MET A 220 0.03 -22.41 -16.98
N THR A 221 0.05 -21.80 -15.80
CA THR A 221 -0.87 -22.08 -14.70
C THR A 221 -2.06 -21.15 -14.74
N ASP A 222 -2.97 -21.29 -13.78
CA ASP A 222 -4.13 -20.43 -13.68
C ASP A 222 -3.75 -18.96 -13.53
N ILE A 223 -4.61 -18.11 -14.05
CA ILE A 223 -4.48 -16.67 -14.12
C ILE A 223 -4.65 -16.01 -12.73
N GLN A 224 -5.26 -16.73 -11.81
CA GLN A 224 -5.46 -16.34 -10.41
C GLN A 224 -4.74 -17.34 -9.51
N GLU A 225 -4.14 -16.82 -8.45
CA GLU A 225 -3.45 -17.63 -7.46
C GLU A 225 -4.12 -17.42 -6.09
N GLY A 226 -4.30 -18.49 -5.33
CA GLY A 226 -4.73 -18.36 -3.94
C GLY A 226 -3.67 -17.62 -3.12
N HIS A 227 -4.06 -17.03 -2.00
CA HIS A 227 -3.13 -16.30 -1.14
C HIS A 227 -1.97 -17.17 -0.64
N PHE A 228 -2.19 -18.45 -0.51
CA PHE A 228 -1.20 -19.45 -0.09
C PHE A 228 -1.59 -20.85 -0.51
N ARG A 229 -0.67 -21.82 -0.35
CA ARG A 229 -0.90 -23.23 -0.68
C ARG A 229 -0.72 -24.10 0.55
N ILE A 230 -1.67 -25.00 0.77
CA ILE A 230 -1.59 -26.08 1.77
C ILE A 230 -1.81 -27.41 1.06
N ASN A 231 -0.86 -28.36 1.16
CA ASN A 231 -0.92 -29.66 0.51
C ASN A 231 -1.20 -29.55 -1.01
N ASN A 232 -0.52 -28.64 -1.68
CA ASN A 232 -0.67 -28.32 -3.11
C ASN A 232 -2.07 -27.80 -3.53
N LYS A 233 -2.91 -27.41 -2.56
CA LYS A 233 -4.20 -26.76 -2.84
C LYS A 233 -4.09 -25.28 -2.52
N GLU A 234 -4.55 -24.46 -3.42
CA GLU A 234 -4.67 -23.03 -3.23
C GLU A 234 -5.74 -22.71 -2.20
N GLN A 235 -5.45 -21.75 -1.34
CA GLN A 235 -6.29 -21.32 -0.23
C GLN A 235 -6.30 -19.79 -0.14
N GLY A 236 -7.43 -19.23 0.27
CA GLY A 236 -7.56 -17.82 0.61
C GLY A 236 -7.70 -17.62 2.12
N TRP A 237 -7.40 -16.41 2.57
CA TRP A 237 -7.61 -16.02 3.97
C TRP A 237 -9.09 -15.84 4.33
N GLY A 238 -10.02 -15.86 3.34
CA GLY A 238 -11.42 -15.51 3.52
C GLY A 238 -11.65 -14.03 3.83
N LYS A 239 -10.61 -13.22 3.66
CA LYS A 239 -10.59 -11.77 3.75
C LYS A 239 -9.38 -11.21 2.99
N VAL A 240 -9.47 -9.97 2.59
CA VAL A 240 -8.35 -9.27 1.95
C VAL A 240 -7.20 -9.14 2.96
N PRO A 241 -5.99 -9.67 2.67
CA PRO A 241 -4.91 -9.82 3.64
C PRO A 241 -4.08 -8.53 3.82
N PHE A 242 -4.72 -7.41 4.11
CA PHE A 242 -4.05 -6.13 4.37
C PHE A 242 -4.64 -5.48 5.62
N ILE A 243 -3.76 -5.04 6.51
CA ILE A 243 -4.07 -4.43 7.81
C ILE A 243 -3.52 -3.01 7.79
N PRO A 244 -4.36 -1.97 7.96
CA PRO A 244 -3.93 -0.57 7.98
C PRO A 244 -3.31 -0.19 9.32
#